data_95fc6a1657ed9ef2ea2d655ceea4c45c
#
_entry.id   95fc6a1657ed9ef2ea2d655ceea4c45c
#
_cell.length_a   1.000
_cell.length_b   1.000
_cell.length_c   1.000
_cell.angle_alpha   90.00
_cell.angle_beta   90.00
_cell.angle_gamma   90.00
#
_symmetry.space_group_name_H-M   'P 1'
#
loop_
_entity.id
_entity.type
_entity.pdbx_description
1 polymer ?
#
loop_
_entity_poly.entity_id
_entity_poly.type
_entity_poly.pdbx_seq_one_letter_code
_entity_poly.pdbx_strand_id
1 'polypeptide(L)'
;MVTITDIAKKMGVSISTVSKAMNGASDISESLRSRILDTAIEMGYVSKKMKKETFKKLCIFIDHMNYESPSEFGYDLVLGFKQAAFRQNWSVDLVPISEELEEKEKYDSFMLRNGYSGSFLLGLNLQDPWMKYLETTSIPSVLFDNFIPKNPHVGYVGIDNYEGIDLAVEYLYRLGHQNIAFVNGSPYSRVSDQRQQAFLASMKKYGLTPREEFIAHRHYQLSDCGDSPVENFIKSGVTAILCGSDLIALSVMEECKELHLAIPDDVSIVGFDDLPVSAYSEPSLTTIRQNRIELGKCAFLTLDSIIHHVPISRTLMRAQFIARASTCPCRKTTSL
;
A
#
# COMPACT_ATOMS: atom_id res chain seq x y z
N MET A 1 -31.54 -1.35 18.67
CA MET A 1 -30.96 -2.01 17.45
C MET A 1 -31.92 -1.76 16.30
N VAL A 2 -31.46 -1.18 15.22
CA VAL A 2 -32.30 -0.86 14.05
C VAL A 2 -32.77 -2.14 13.37
N THR A 3 -34.00 -2.13 12.89
CA THR A 3 -34.66 -3.28 12.25
C THR A 3 -35.10 -2.93 10.83
N ILE A 4 -35.39 -3.94 9.98
CA ILE A 4 -35.98 -3.70 8.66
C ILE A 4 -37.31 -2.94 8.71
N THR A 5 -38.05 -3.06 9.85
CA THR A 5 -39.27 -2.33 10.08
C THR A 5 -39.00 -0.82 10.25
N ASP A 6 -37.92 -0.47 10.93
CA ASP A 6 -37.53 0.93 11.13
C ASP A 6 -37.09 1.59 9.78
N ILE A 7 -36.38 0.84 8.95
CA ILE A 7 -36.00 1.27 7.59
C ILE A 7 -37.23 1.45 6.73
N ALA A 8 -38.16 0.47 6.75
CA ALA A 8 -39.40 0.52 6.00
C ALA A 8 -40.23 1.77 6.38
N LYS A 9 -40.31 2.05 7.68
CA LYS A 9 -41.01 3.24 8.21
C LYS A 9 -40.35 4.55 7.76
N LYS A 10 -39.00 4.63 7.84
CA LYS A 10 -38.24 5.84 7.39
C LYS A 10 -38.38 6.09 5.90
N MET A 11 -38.40 5.03 5.09
CA MET A 11 -38.48 5.10 3.63
C MET A 11 -39.91 5.21 3.10
N GLY A 12 -40.94 4.97 3.91
CA GLY A 12 -42.36 4.93 3.47
C GLY A 12 -42.65 3.77 2.52
N VAL A 13 -41.96 2.64 2.67
CA VAL A 13 -42.15 1.42 1.84
C VAL A 13 -42.55 0.23 2.72
N SER A 14 -42.99 -0.86 2.08
CA SER A 14 -43.34 -2.09 2.85
C SER A 14 -42.08 -2.78 3.40
N ILE A 15 -42.24 -3.52 4.52
CA ILE A 15 -41.16 -4.37 5.07
C ILE A 15 -40.73 -5.40 4.03
N SER A 16 -41.65 -5.92 3.22
CA SER A 16 -41.36 -6.84 2.12
C SER A 16 -40.45 -6.20 1.06
N THR A 17 -40.69 -4.94 0.71
CA THR A 17 -39.85 -4.17 -0.25
C THR A 17 -38.43 -4.02 0.29
N VAL A 18 -38.28 -3.64 1.56
CA VAL A 18 -36.96 -3.53 2.20
C VAL A 18 -36.26 -4.91 2.20
N SER A 19 -36.97 -5.97 2.60
CA SER A 19 -36.40 -7.32 2.60
C SER A 19 -35.97 -7.80 1.21
N LYS A 20 -36.76 -7.53 0.17
CA LYS A 20 -36.43 -7.84 -1.22
C LYS A 20 -35.20 -7.07 -1.72
N ALA A 21 -35.14 -5.76 -1.44
CA ALA A 21 -33.98 -4.93 -1.78
C ALA A 21 -32.69 -5.45 -1.13
N MET A 22 -32.75 -5.78 0.17
CA MET A 22 -31.63 -6.34 0.93
C MET A 22 -31.18 -7.71 0.44
N ASN A 23 -32.07 -8.51 -0.15
CA ASN A 23 -31.78 -9.86 -0.65
C ASN A 23 -31.50 -9.88 -2.17
N GLY A 24 -31.38 -8.74 -2.83
CA GLY A 24 -31.03 -8.69 -4.24
C GLY A 24 -32.11 -9.16 -5.21
N ALA A 25 -33.39 -9.12 -4.81
CA ALA A 25 -34.49 -9.55 -5.67
C ALA A 25 -34.57 -8.71 -6.96
N SER A 26 -34.82 -9.37 -8.08
CA SER A 26 -34.83 -8.74 -9.42
C SER A 26 -36.07 -7.87 -9.70
N ASP A 27 -37.09 -7.94 -8.86
CA ASP A 27 -38.35 -7.20 -8.97
C ASP A 27 -38.31 -5.82 -8.25
N ILE A 28 -37.13 -5.40 -7.78
CA ILE A 28 -36.87 -4.07 -7.20
C ILE A 28 -35.98 -3.28 -8.15
N SER A 29 -36.38 -2.05 -8.48
CA SER A 29 -35.55 -1.17 -9.30
C SER A 29 -34.22 -0.86 -8.61
N GLU A 30 -33.15 -0.73 -9.39
CA GLU A 30 -31.81 -0.45 -8.86
C GLU A 30 -31.76 0.85 -8.05
N SER A 31 -32.46 1.90 -8.50
CA SER A 31 -32.55 3.18 -7.80
C SER A 31 -33.23 3.07 -6.43
N LEU A 32 -34.30 2.26 -6.31
CA LEU A 32 -34.97 2.05 -5.03
C LEU A 32 -34.12 1.16 -4.12
N ARG A 33 -33.43 0.17 -4.69
CA ARG A 33 -32.49 -0.69 -3.93
C ARG A 33 -31.38 0.15 -3.32
N SER A 34 -30.71 1.01 -4.11
CA SER A 34 -29.63 1.88 -3.63
C SER A 34 -30.13 2.76 -2.46
N ARG A 35 -31.26 3.43 -2.62
CA ARG A 35 -31.83 4.27 -1.57
C ARG A 35 -32.16 3.51 -0.27
N ILE A 36 -32.63 2.26 -0.37
CA ILE A 36 -32.91 1.42 0.81
C ILE A 36 -31.60 1.03 1.50
N LEU A 37 -30.56 0.65 0.74
CA LEU A 37 -29.26 0.30 1.30
C LEU A 37 -28.59 1.51 1.98
N ASP A 38 -28.59 2.68 1.34
CA ASP A 38 -28.05 3.90 1.91
C ASP A 38 -28.76 4.28 3.22
N THR A 39 -30.10 4.18 3.25
CA THR A 39 -30.88 4.43 4.47
C THR A 39 -30.57 3.42 5.58
N ALA A 40 -30.36 2.14 5.21
CA ALA A 40 -29.98 1.11 6.17
C ALA A 40 -28.63 1.39 6.81
N ILE A 41 -27.64 1.83 6.00
CA ILE A 41 -26.31 2.22 6.46
C ILE A 41 -26.39 3.43 7.39
N GLU A 42 -27.07 4.50 6.97
CA GLU A 42 -27.27 5.70 7.78
C GLU A 42 -27.90 5.40 9.16
N MET A 43 -28.79 4.40 9.19
CA MET A 43 -29.44 3.98 10.44
C MET A 43 -28.60 2.98 11.26
N GLY A 44 -27.45 2.54 10.78
CA GLY A 44 -26.63 1.52 11.45
C GLY A 44 -27.28 0.13 11.48
N TYR A 45 -28.05 -0.22 10.43
CA TYR A 45 -28.71 -1.53 10.35
C TYR A 45 -27.72 -2.63 9.98
N VAL A 46 -27.62 -3.65 10.83
CA VAL A 46 -26.89 -4.89 10.54
C VAL A 46 -27.91 -6.01 10.27
N SER A 47 -27.95 -6.54 9.05
CA SER A 47 -28.95 -7.53 8.65
C SER A 47 -28.85 -8.82 9.50
N LYS A 48 -30.01 -9.44 9.78
CA LYS A 48 -30.07 -10.75 10.46
C LYS A 48 -29.38 -11.85 9.66
N LYS A 49 -29.27 -11.68 8.33
CA LYS A 49 -28.59 -12.59 7.43
C LYS A 49 -27.06 -12.45 7.60
N MET A 50 -26.54 -11.24 7.80
CA MET A 50 -25.16 -11.01 8.20
C MET A 50 -24.82 -11.63 9.57
N LYS A 51 -25.84 -11.89 10.43
CA LYS A 51 -25.66 -12.58 11.71
C LYS A 51 -25.80 -14.10 11.64
N LYS A 52 -26.48 -14.66 10.63
CA LYS A 52 -26.82 -16.10 10.57
C LYS A 52 -26.09 -16.88 9.47
N GLU A 53 -25.81 -16.28 8.34
CA GLU A 53 -24.92 -16.82 7.33
C GLU A 53 -23.64 -15.99 7.44
N THR A 54 -22.61 -16.56 8.02
CA THR A 54 -21.25 -16.07 7.83
C THR A 54 -21.01 -16.13 6.34
N PHE A 55 -21.23 -15.03 5.61
CA PHE A 55 -20.76 -14.91 4.25
C PHE A 55 -19.24 -15.06 4.33
N LYS A 56 -18.74 -16.23 3.99
CA LYS A 56 -17.31 -16.47 3.90
C LYS A 56 -16.78 -15.90 2.58
N LYS A 57 -17.14 -14.66 2.30
CA LYS A 57 -16.79 -13.98 1.07
C LYS A 57 -16.09 -12.65 1.39
N LEU A 58 -14.87 -12.51 0.91
CA LEU A 58 -14.05 -11.32 1.02
C LEU A 58 -13.81 -10.72 -0.36
N CYS A 59 -13.38 -9.47 -0.42
CA CYS A 59 -12.86 -8.88 -1.64
C CYS A 59 -11.48 -8.26 -1.41
N ILE A 60 -10.69 -8.23 -2.48
CA ILE A 60 -9.49 -7.41 -2.59
C ILE A 60 -9.81 -6.30 -3.56
N PHE A 61 -9.78 -5.07 -3.11
CA PHE A 61 -9.84 -3.89 -3.94
C PHE A 61 -8.44 -3.51 -4.38
N ILE A 62 -8.30 -3.18 -5.67
CA ILE A 62 -7.00 -2.82 -6.25
C ILE A 62 -7.18 -1.55 -7.05
N ASP A 63 -6.40 -0.52 -6.66
CA ASP A 63 -6.30 0.76 -7.32
C ASP A 63 -4.82 1.09 -7.56
N HIS A 64 -4.49 1.77 -8.63
CA HIS A 64 -3.13 2.26 -8.96
C HIS A 64 -1.97 1.26 -8.72
N MET A 65 -2.23 -0.04 -8.71
CA MET A 65 -1.24 -1.09 -8.46
C MET A 65 -1.37 -2.23 -9.46
N ASN A 66 -0.28 -2.58 -10.13
CA ASN A 66 -0.23 -3.74 -11.01
C ASN A 66 -0.12 -5.05 -10.20
N TYR A 67 -0.88 -6.08 -10.61
CA TYR A 67 -1.00 -7.34 -9.87
C TYR A 67 -1.22 -8.59 -10.74
N GLU A 68 -1.20 -8.46 -12.06
CA GLU A 68 -1.55 -9.55 -12.98
C GLU A 68 -0.37 -10.48 -13.28
N SER A 69 0.86 -9.98 -13.14
CA SER A 69 2.09 -10.70 -13.43
C SER A 69 2.96 -10.91 -12.18
N PRO A 70 3.68 -12.06 -12.06
CA PRO A 70 4.63 -12.29 -10.96
C PRO A 70 5.76 -11.26 -10.82
N SER A 71 6.03 -10.48 -11.86
CA SER A 71 7.00 -9.38 -11.83
C SER A 71 6.46 -8.12 -11.13
N GLU A 72 5.14 -8.03 -10.93
CA GLU A 72 4.45 -6.86 -10.41
C GLU A 72 4.32 -6.93 -8.89
N PHE A 73 4.32 -5.76 -8.26
CA PHE A 73 4.34 -5.66 -6.81
C PHE A 73 3.10 -6.28 -6.15
N GLY A 74 1.90 -6.04 -6.70
CA GLY A 74 0.64 -6.50 -6.13
C GLY A 74 0.38 -8.00 -6.25
N TYR A 75 1.03 -8.68 -7.20
CA TYR A 75 0.79 -10.11 -7.47
C TYR A 75 0.97 -10.98 -6.22
N ASP A 76 2.11 -10.88 -5.57
CA ASP A 76 2.44 -11.67 -4.39
C ASP A 76 1.55 -11.33 -3.18
N LEU A 77 1.14 -10.06 -3.02
CA LEU A 77 0.20 -9.63 -1.98
C LEU A 77 -1.16 -10.32 -2.15
N VAL A 78 -1.70 -10.28 -3.37
CA VAL A 78 -2.96 -10.93 -3.73
C VAL A 78 -2.86 -12.45 -3.52
N LEU A 79 -1.77 -13.06 -3.97
CA LEU A 79 -1.53 -14.50 -3.83
C LEU A 79 -1.48 -14.91 -2.35
N GLY A 80 -0.70 -14.19 -1.52
CA GLY A 80 -0.56 -14.46 -0.10
C GLY A 80 -1.89 -14.35 0.65
N PHE A 81 -2.66 -13.29 0.38
CA PHE A 81 -3.99 -13.10 0.97
C PHE A 81 -4.93 -14.25 0.59
N LYS A 82 -5.03 -14.59 -0.70
CA LYS A 82 -5.87 -15.70 -1.19
C LYS A 82 -5.49 -17.04 -0.59
N GLN A 83 -4.18 -17.33 -0.47
CA GLN A 83 -3.71 -18.59 0.14
C GLN A 83 -4.15 -18.71 1.60
N ALA A 84 -4.04 -17.64 2.39
CA ALA A 84 -4.43 -17.62 3.78
C ALA A 84 -5.97 -17.71 3.93
N ALA A 85 -6.72 -16.96 3.14
CA ALA A 85 -8.17 -16.98 3.12
C ALA A 85 -8.74 -18.35 2.75
N PHE A 86 -8.19 -18.99 1.72
CA PHE A 86 -8.63 -20.32 1.28
C PHE A 86 -8.49 -21.38 2.38
N ARG A 87 -7.41 -21.35 3.17
CA ARG A 87 -7.18 -22.28 4.29
C ARG A 87 -8.25 -22.17 5.39
N GLN A 88 -8.92 -21.03 5.47
CA GLN A 88 -10.01 -20.75 6.43
C GLN A 88 -11.40 -20.82 5.77
N ASN A 89 -11.49 -21.41 4.56
CA ASN A 89 -12.72 -21.55 3.77
C ASN A 89 -13.40 -20.22 3.40
N TRP A 90 -12.61 -19.15 3.19
CA TRP A 90 -13.07 -17.90 2.63
C TRP A 90 -12.91 -17.89 1.10
N SER A 91 -13.93 -17.43 0.38
CA SER A 91 -13.80 -17.05 -1.02
C SER A 91 -13.33 -15.60 -1.13
N VAL A 92 -12.56 -15.28 -2.17
CA VAL A 92 -11.96 -13.94 -2.36
C VAL A 92 -12.16 -13.50 -3.79
N ASP A 93 -12.91 -12.43 -4.00
CA ASP A 93 -13.04 -11.77 -5.29
C ASP A 93 -11.97 -10.67 -5.42
N LEU A 94 -11.53 -10.43 -6.66
CA LEU A 94 -10.71 -9.27 -7.03
C LEU A 94 -11.62 -8.22 -7.65
N VAL A 95 -11.51 -6.99 -7.19
CA VAL A 95 -12.32 -5.87 -7.64
C VAL A 95 -11.39 -4.71 -7.97
N PRO A 96 -11.03 -4.50 -9.24
CA PRO A 96 -10.36 -3.29 -9.65
C PRO A 96 -11.22 -2.08 -9.33
N ILE A 97 -10.64 -1.07 -8.70
CA ILE A 97 -11.30 0.19 -8.46
C ILE A 97 -11.15 1.05 -9.72
N SER A 98 -12.22 1.72 -10.12
CA SER A 98 -12.21 2.74 -11.15
C SER A 98 -12.79 4.03 -10.58
N GLU A 99 -12.39 5.18 -11.11
CA GLU A 99 -12.98 6.48 -10.77
C GLU A 99 -14.51 6.44 -10.84
N GLU A 100 -15.05 5.77 -11.88
CA GLU A 100 -16.49 5.59 -12.05
C GLU A 100 -17.15 4.83 -10.89
N LEU A 101 -16.48 3.82 -10.32
CA LEU A 101 -16.98 3.07 -9.18
C LEU A 101 -16.99 3.92 -7.91
N GLU A 102 -15.92 4.66 -7.65
CA GLU A 102 -15.78 5.50 -6.45
C GLU A 102 -16.74 6.70 -6.45
N GLU A 103 -17.00 7.29 -7.62
CA GLU A 103 -17.93 8.38 -7.77
C GLU A 103 -19.40 7.96 -7.65
N LYS A 104 -19.73 6.79 -8.20
CA LYS A 104 -21.12 6.30 -8.28
C LYS A 104 -21.59 5.55 -7.06
N GLU A 105 -20.68 4.95 -6.30
CA GLU A 105 -21.06 4.04 -5.22
C GLU A 105 -20.21 4.24 -3.96
N LYS A 106 -20.90 4.38 -2.83
CA LYS A 106 -20.28 4.42 -1.51
C LYS A 106 -19.72 3.03 -1.16
N TYR A 107 -18.57 3.01 -0.51
CA TYR A 107 -17.89 1.79 -0.08
C TYR A 107 -18.82 0.79 0.63
N ASP A 108 -19.52 1.23 1.70
CA ASP A 108 -20.40 0.35 2.48
C ASP A 108 -21.56 -0.21 1.66
N SER A 109 -22.12 0.60 0.72
CA SER A 109 -23.20 0.16 -0.18
C SER A 109 -22.72 -0.95 -1.11
N PHE A 110 -21.53 -0.79 -1.68
CA PHE A 110 -20.91 -1.82 -2.53
C PHE A 110 -20.69 -3.13 -1.76
N MET A 111 -20.10 -3.04 -0.56
CA MET A 111 -19.80 -4.20 0.27
C MET A 111 -21.06 -4.98 0.64
N LEU A 112 -22.11 -4.27 1.08
CA LEU A 112 -23.39 -4.88 1.47
C LEU A 112 -24.11 -5.50 0.28
N ARG A 113 -24.15 -4.80 -0.87
CA ARG A 113 -24.83 -5.29 -2.08
C ARG A 113 -24.21 -6.60 -2.58
N ASN A 114 -22.89 -6.71 -2.53
CA ASN A 114 -22.15 -7.86 -3.02
C ASN A 114 -21.97 -8.97 -1.95
N GLY A 115 -22.43 -8.73 -0.71
CA GLY A 115 -22.38 -9.69 0.39
C GLY A 115 -20.98 -9.98 0.92
N TYR A 116 -20.07 -9.01 0.85
CA TYR A 116 -18.72 -9.14 1.40
C TYR A 116 -18.72 -8.93 2.92
N SER A 117 -18.00 -9.79 3.62
CA SER A 117 -17.80 -9.72 5.07
C SER A 117 -16.66 -8.82 5.49
N GLY A 118 -15.77 -8.48 4.57
CA GLY A 118 -14.63 -7.62 4.77
C GLY A 118 -13.80 -7.46 3.50
N SER A 119 -12.87 -6.52 3.52
CA SER A 119 -12.02 -6.22 2.38
C SER A 119 -10.55 -6.02 2.72
N PHE A 120 -9.71 -6.26 1.72
CA PHE A 120 -8.31 -5.83 1.67
C PHE A 120 -8.15 -4.82 0.55
N LEU A 121 -7.60 -3.63 0.85
CA LEU A 121 -7.52 -2.52 -0.09
C LEU A 121 -6.05 -2.23 -0.42
N LEU A 122 -5.72 -2.27 -1.70
CA LEU A 122 -4.38 -2.07 -2.25
C LEU A 122 -4.35 -0.81 -3.12
N GLY A 123 -3.29 -0.02 -3.01
CA GLY A 123 -2.97 1.06 -3.92
C GLY A 123 -3.73 2.38 -3.72
N LEU A 124 -4.65 2.47 -2.76
CA LEU A 124 -5.37 3.71 -2.48
C LEU A 124 -4.43 4.86 -2.10
N ASN A 125 -4.68 6.03 -2.66
CA ASN A 125 -4.03 7.28 -2.30
C ASN A 125 -4.79 7.99 -1.17
N LEU A 126 -4.12 8.94 -0.50
CA LEU A 126 -4.74 9.70 0.61
C LEU A 126 -5.93 10.57 0.17
N GLN A 127 -6.04 10.87 -1.12
CA GLN A 127 -7.08 11.74 -1.68
C GLN A 127 -8.28 10.98 -2.27
N ASP A 128 -8.21 9.65 -2.34
CA ASP A 128 -9.24 8.83 -2.95
C ASP A 128 -10.57 8.95 -2.16
N PRO A 129 -11.71 9.04 -2.86
CA PRO A 129 -13.02 9.24 -2.23
C PRO A 129 -13.36 8.22 -1.16
N TRP A 130 -12.99 6.96 -1.36
CA TRP A 130 -13.28 5.89 -0.42
C TRP A 130 -12.52 6.00 0.90
N MET A 131 -11.38 6.69 0.95
CA MET A 131 -10.65 6.94 2.20
C MET A 131 -11.52 7.63 3.25
N LYS A 132 -12.42 8.57 2.85
CA LYS A 132 -13.36 9.22 3.75
C LYS A 132 -14.44 8.27 4.29
N TYR A 133 -14.91 7.33 3.48
CA TYR A 133 -15.89 6.35 3.93
C TYR A 133 -15.26 5.37 4.92
N LEU A 134 -13.99 5.01 4.75
CA LEU A 134 -13.25 4.14 5.66
C LEU A 134 -13.04 4.75 7.05
N GLU A 135 -13.12 6.08 7.21
CA GLU A 135 -13.08 6.72 8.53
C GLU A 135 -14.27 6.34 9.43
N THR A 136 -15.42 6.01 8.84
CA THR A 136 -16.69 5.77 9.56
C THR A 136 -17.31 4.42 9.29
N THR A 137 -16.78 3.63 8.39
CA THR A 137 -17.31 2.30 8.07
C THR A 137 -17.35 1.38 9.31
N SER A 138 -18.36 0.54 9.39
CA SER A 138 -18.43 -0.57 10.34
C SER A 138 -18.04 -1.92 9.71
N ILE A 139 -17.65 -1.91 8.44
CA ILE A 139 -17.25 -3.11 7.70
C ILE A 139 -15.76 -3.37 7.94
N PRO A 140 -15.39 -4.59 8.41
CA PRO A 140 -14.01 -4.98 8.59
C PRO A 140 -13.18 -4.75 7.32
N SER A 141 -12.11 -3.99 7.43
CA SER A 141 -11.28 -3.59 6.30
C SER A 141 -9.80 -3.55 6.70
N VAL A 142 -8.92 -3.91 5.79
CA VAL A 142 -7.47 -3.77 5.97
C VAL A 142 -6.91 -2.99 4.80
N LEU A 143 -6.16 -1.94 5.10
CA LEU A 143 -5.42 -1.15 4.13
C LEU A 143 -3.98 -1.65 4.04
N PHE A 144 -3.45 -1.73 2.84
CA PHE A 144 -2.02 -1.89 2.62
C PHE A 144 -1.38 -0.51 2.48
N ASP A 145 -0.32 -0.29 3.24
CA ASP A 145 0.50 0.94 3.22
C ASP A 145 -0.26 2.25 3.51
N ASN A 146 -1.54 2.16 3.89
CA ASN A 146 -2.36 3.31 4.27
C ASN A 146 -3.02 3.09 5.64
N PHE A 147 -3.36 4.16 6.33
CA PHE A 147 -3.85 4.09 7.71
C PHE A 147 -5.02 5.05 7.96
N ILE A 148 -6.08 4.51 8.55
CA ILE A 148 -7.22 5.29 9.07
C ILE A 148 -7.11 5.36 10.59
N PRO A 149 -6.97 6.54 11.19
CA PRO A 149 -6.92 6.69 12.64
C PRO A 149 -8.31 6.48 13.26
N LYS A 150 -8.32 5.92 14.47
CA LYS A 150 -9.50 5.85 15.36
C LYS A 150 -10.65 4.93 14.93
N ASN A 151 -10.68 4.35 13.72
CA ASN A 151 -11.70 3.40 13.35
C ASN A 151 -11.29 1.97 13.77
N PRO A 152 -11.99 1.31 14.72
CA PRO A 152 -11.65 -0.04 15.18
C PRO A 152 -11.94 -1.13 14.15
N HIS A 153 -12.67 -0.81 13.08
CA HIS A 153 -13.00 -1.75 12.00
C HIS A 153 -12.00 -1.69 10.84
N VAL A 154 -11.05 -0.76 10.87
CA VAL A 154 -10.06 -0.58 9.80
C VAL A 154 -8.65 -0.78 10.34
N GLY A 155 -7.99 -1.84 9.85
CA GLY A 155 -6.60 -2.15 10.16
C GLY A 155 -5.65 -1.69 9.06
N TYR A 156 -4.36 -1.64 9.41
CA TYR A 156 -3.26 -1.36 8.50
C TYR A 156 -2.27 -2.52 8.51
N VAL A 157 -1.83 -2.93 7.34
CA VAL A 157 -0.72 -3.87 7.16
C VAL A 157 0.31 -3.27 6.23
N GLY A 158 1.57 -3.39 6.60
CA GLY A 158 2.69 -2.93 5.80
C GLY A 158 4.03 -3.40 6.37
N ILE A 159 5.10 -2.92 5.78
CA ILE A 159 6.45 -3.13 6.33
C ILE A 159 6.79 -2.03 7.33
N ASP A 160 7.71 -2.30 8.25
CA ASP A 160 8.33 -1.25 9.06
C ASP A 160 9.28 -0.42 8.18
N ASN A 161 8.74 0.67 7.62
CA ASN A 161 9.49 1.57 6.76
C ASN A 161 10.65 2.24 7.50
N TYR A 162 10.50 2.50 8.81
CA TYR A 162 11.59 3.09 9.62
C TYR A 162 12.74 2.12 9.77
N GLU A 163 12.45 0.85 10.08
CA GLU A 163 13.47 -0.20 10.15
C GLU A 163 14.16 -0.40 8.79
N GLY A 164 13.38 -0.48 7.69
CA GLY A 164 13.94 -0.70 6.36
C GLY A 164 14.88 0.41 5.91
N ILE A 165 14.47 1.65 6.06
CA ILE A 165 15.31 2.81 5.70
C ILE A 165 16.52 2.90 6.63
N ASP A 166 16.36 2.64 7.93
CA ASP A 166 17.48 2.66 8.89
C ASP A 166 18.54 1.62 8.53
N LEU A 167 18.15 0.40 8.14
CA LEU A 167 19.06 -0.63 7.65
C LEU A 167 19.85 -0.19 6.41
N ALA A 168 19.19 0.47 5.47
CA ALA A 168 19.86 0.98 4.26
C ALA A 168 20.86 2.08 4.56
N VAL A 169 20.48 3.07 5.37
CA VAL A 169 21.35 4.19 5.77
C VAL A 169 22.52 3.69 6.62
N GLU A 170 22.27 2.78 7.58
CA GLU A 170 23.33 2.16 8.39
C GLU A 170 24.36 1.45 7.51
N TYR A 171 23.89 0.67 6.53
CA TYR A 171 24.77 -0.04 5.61
C TYR A 171 25.65 0.93 4.80
N LEU A 172 25.06 1.96 4.20
CA LEU A 172 25.80 2.97 3.45
C LEU A 172 26.79 3.74 4.35
N TYR A 173 26.38 4.08 5.57
CA TYR A 173 27.27 4.70 6.56
C TYR A 173 28.47 3.81 6.90
N ARG A 174 28.28 2.50 7.10
CA ARG A 174 29.35 1.53 7.37
C ARG A 174 30.31 1.38 6.17
N LEU A 175 29.83 1.59 4.95
CA LEU A 175 30.64 1.66 3.73
C LEU A 175 31.40 2.98 3.60
N GLY A 176 31.21 3.94 4.50
CA GLY A 176 31.91 5.22 4.53
C GLY A 176 31.21 6.33 3.74
N HIS A 177 30.00 6.13 3.23
CA HIS A 177 29.25 7.17 2.55
C HIS A 177 28.75 8.20 3.55
N GLN A 178 29.04 9.49 3.28
CA GLN A 178 28.58 10.62 4.10
C GLN A 178 27.55 11.48 3.36
N ASN A 179 27.72 11.67 2.07
CA ASN A 179 26.78 12.37 1.21
C ASN A 179 25.85 11.36 0.53
N ILE A 180 24.71 11.12 1.14
CA ILE A 180 23.71 10.18 0.68
C ILE A 180 22.51 10.99 0.18
N ALA A 181 22.09 10.77 -1.07
CA ALA A 181 20.85 11.32 -1.60
C ALA A 181 19.68 10.34 -1.43
N PHE A 182 18.48 10.88 -1.44
CA PHE A 182 17.25 10.09 -1.37
C PHE A 182 16.31 10.45 -2.51
N VAL A 183 16.03 9.50 -3.40
CA VAL A 183 15.03 9.64 -4.47
C VAL A 183 13.79 8.87 -4.05
N ASN A 184 12.77 9.61 -3.64
CA ASN A 184 11.56 9.06 -3.04
C ASN A 184 10.40 8.96 -4.05
N GLY A 185 9.32 8.30 -3.64
CA GLY A 185 8.08 8.24 -4.39
C GLY A 185 7.25 9.53 -4.29
N SER A 186 6.01 9.49 -4.81
CA SER A 186 5.09 10.62 -4.79
C SER A 186 4.90 11.20 -3.38
N PRO A 187 4.92 12.53 -3.22
CA PRO A 187 4.68 13.18 -1.93
C PRO A 187 3.24 13.00 -1.41
N TYR A 188 2.32 12.55 -2.25
CA TYR A 188 0.93 12.24 -1.86
C TYR A 188 0.75 10.82 -1.33
N SER A 189 1.82 10.03 -1.29
CA SER A 189 1.84 8.69 -0.73
C SER A 189 2.29 8.72 0.73
N ARG A 190 1.50 8.09 1.60
CA ARG A 190 1.86 7.94 3.02
C ARG A 190 3.18 7.19 3.22
N VAL A 191 3.43 6.18 2.40
CA VAL A 191 4.67 5.40 2.45
C VAL A 191 5.88 6.26 2.12
N SER A 192 5.75 7.12 1.10
CA SER A 192 6.81 8.09 0.75
C SER A 192 7.10 9.03 1.90
N ASP A 193 6.08 9.59 2.56
CA ASP A 193 6.27 10.43 3.75
C ASP A 193 6.99 9.69 4.87
N GLN A 194 6.56 8.45 5.19
CA GLN A 194 7.22 7.65 6.21
C GLN A 194 8.68 7.32 5.89
N ARG A 195 8.98 6.94 4.64
CA ARG A 195 10.36 6.65 4.19
C ARG A 195 11.23 7.89 4.24
N GLN A 196 10.72 9.05 3.87
CA GLN A 196 11.47 10.31 3.98
C GLN A 196 11.76 10.70 5.43
N GLN A 197 10.76 10.61 6.30
CA GLN A 197 10.96 10.87 7.73
C GLN A 197 11.98 9.89 8.34
N ALA A 198 11.90 8.61 7.97
CA ALA A 198 12.85 7.59 8.39
C ALA A 198 14.26 7.89 7.89
N PHE A 199 14.43 8.31 6.61
CA PHE A 199 15.71 8.72 6.06
C PHE A 199 16.34 9.88 6.84
N LEU A 200 15.58 10.94 7.06
CA LEU A 200 16.04 12.11 7.82
C LEU A 200 16.42 11.74 9.26
N ALA A 201 15.65 10.88 9.90
CA ALA A 201 15.92 10.40 11.26
C ALA A 201 17.19 9.54 11.32
N SER A 202 17.36 8.61 10.36
CA SER A 202 18.52 7.72 10.27
C SER A 202 19.79 8.49 9.95
N MET A 203 19.76 9.45 9.01
CA MET A 203 20.91 10.34 8.75
C MET A 203 21.40 11.02 10.05
N LYS A 204 20.48 11.61 10.82
CA LYS A 204 20.81 12.23 12.11
C LYS A 204 21.34 11.23 13.13
N LYS A 205 20.77 10.03 13.20
CA LYS A 205 21.18 8.95 14.12
C LYS A 205 22.65 8.56 13.91
N TYR A 206 23.12 8.53 12.66
CA TYR A 206 24.50 8.19 12.32
C TYR A 206 25.43 9.42 12.21
N GLY A 207 24.99 10.61 12.66
CA GLY A 207 25.78 11.83 12.65
C GLY A 207 26.01 12.43 11.26
N LEU A 208 25.19 12.00 10.27
CA LEU A 208 25.20 12.56 8.92
C LEU A 208 24.28 13.77 8.84
N THR A 209 24.63 14.74 7.98
CA THR A 209 23.82 15.94 7.77
C THR A 209 22.91 15.75 6.56
N PRO A 210 21.58 15.58 6.75
CA PRO A 210 20.68 15.55 5.62
C PRO A 210 20.61 16.94 4.97
N ARG A 211 20.64 16.99 3.64
CA ARG A 211 20.53 18.21 2.84
C ARG A 211 19.27 18.16 2.00
N GLU A 212 18.51 19.23 1.96
CA GLU A 212 17.25 19.30 1.22
C GLU A 212 17.47 19.10 -0.28
N GLU A 213 18.58 19.65 -0.82
CA GLU A 213 18.97 19.50 -2.22
C GLU A 213 19.34 18.04 -2.62
N PHE A 214 19.49 17.14 -1.66
CA PHE A 214 19.73 15.70 -1.87
C PHE A 214 18.46 14.87 -1.81
N ILE A 215 17.28 15.49 -1.72
CA ILE A 215 16.00 14.81 -1.72
C ILE A 215 15.24 15.16 -2.99
N ALA A 216 14.85 14.13 -3.74
CA ALA A 216 14.03 14.25 -4.94
C ALA A 216 12.84 13.31 -4.88
N HIS A 217 11.81 13.60 -5.67
CA HIS A 217 10.59 12.81 -5.75
C HIS A 217 10.32 12.38 -7.19
N ARG A 218 9.83 11.14 -7.37
CA ARG A 218 9.43 10.57 -8.65
C ARG A 218 8.16 9.76 -8.50
N HIS A 219 7.50 9.48 -9.61
CA HIS A 219 6.45 8.46 -9.63
C HIS A 219 7.06 7.05 -9.66
N TYR A 220 6.27 6.06 -9.23
CA TYR A 220 6.69 4.64 -9.20
C TYR A 220 6.65 3.96 -10.57
N GLN A 221 6.74 4.71 -11.68
CA GLN A 221 6.74 4.19 -13.05
C GLN A 221 8.09 4.40 -13.73
N LEU A 222 8.57 3.39 -14.45
CA LEU A 222 9.84 3.44 -15.19
C LEU A 222 9.87 4.52 -16.29
N SER A 223 8.70 4.94 -16.79
CA SER A 223 8.57 5.89 -17.90
C SER A 223 8.59 7.37 -17.49
N ASP A 224 8.68 7.67 -16.21
CA ASP A 224 8.59 9.03 -15.71
C ASP A 224 10.00 9.67 -15.64
N CYS A 225 10.47 10.14 -16.79
CA CYS A 225 11.70 10.90 -16.94
C CYS A 225 11.43 12.38 -16.58
N GLY A 226 11.15 12.67 -15.30
CA GLY A 226 11.24 14.03 -14.77
C GLY A 226 12.67 14.57 -14.86
N ASP A 227 12.88 15.85 -14.49
CA ASP A 227 14.24 16.42 -14.42
C ASP A 227 15.17 15.51 -13.63
N SER A 228 16.26 15.05 -14.26
CA SER A 228 17.22 14.15 -13.67
C SER A 228 17.93 14.81 -12.49
N PRO A 229 17.73 14.37 -11.24
CA PRO A 229 18.47 14.90 -10.12
C PRO A 229 19.91 14.35 -10.04
N VAL A 230 20.18 13.22 -10.73
CA VAL A 230 21.44 12.46 -10.58
C VAL A 230 22.66 13.31 -10.91
N GLU A 231 22.63 14.02 -12.04
CA GLU A 231 23.75 14.88 -12.43
C GLU A 231 24.09 15.95 -11.36
N ASN A 232 23.05 16.58 -10.81
CA ASN A 232 23.21 17.59 -9.76
C ASN A 232 23.71 16.96 -8.46
N PHE A 233 23.26 15.76 -8.11
CA PHE A 233 23.74 15.03 -6.95
C PHE A 233 25.23 14.73 -7.05
N ILE A 234 25.68 14.20 -8.19
CA ILE A 234 27.10 13.88 -8.40
C ILE A 234 27.97 15.14 -8.37
N LYS A 235 27.55 16.23 -9.04
CA LYS A 235 28.26 17.53 -8.99
C LYS A 235 28.36 18.10 -7.56
N SER A 236 27.39 17.76 -6.70
CA SER A 236 27.34 18.19 -5.29
C SER A 236 28.05 17.22 -4.34
N GLY A 237 28.73 16.18 -4.86
CA GLY A 237 29.54 15.24 -4.11
C GLY A 237 28.75 14.10 -3.44
N VAL A 238 27.55 13.78 -3.92
CA VAL A 238 26.81 12.57 -3.52
C VAL A 238 27.58 11.34 -3.99
N THR A 239 27.73 10.37 -3.10
CA THR A 239 28.44 9.10 -3.36
C THR A 239 27.53 7.87 -3.25
N ALA A 240 26.32 8.03 -2.73
CA ALA A 240 25.30 6.98 -2.68
C ALA A 240 23.91 7.57 -2.83
N ILE A 241 23.03 6.84 -3.50
CA ILE A 241 21.62 7.18 -3.68
C ILE A 241 20.77 6.06 -3.11
N LEU A 242 19.97 6.37 -2.10
CA LEU A 242 18.91 5.51 -1.60
C LEU A 242 17.62 5.86 -2.36
N CYS A 243 16.92 4.86 -2.86
CA CYS A 243 15.68 5.03 -3.61
C CYS A 243 14.49 4.49 -2.82
N GLY A 244 13.36 5.19 -2.90
CA GLY A 244 12.13 4.82 -2.22
C GLY A 244 11.45 3.56 -2.77
N SER A 245 11.88 3.04 -3.94
CA SER A 245 11.47 1.74 -4.48
C SER A 245 12.52 1.22 -5.45
N ASP A 246 12.43 -0.08 -5.79
CA ASP A 246 13.28 -0.69 -6.81
C ASP A 246 13.03 -0.11 -8.20
N LEU A 247 11.79 0.21 -8.55
CA LEU A 247 11.47 0.84 -9.84
C LEU A 247 12.13 2.23 -9.97
N ILE A 248 12.11 3.02 -8.90
CA ILE A 248 12.84 4.30 -8.85
C ILE A 248 14.35 4.05 -8.95
N ALA A 249 14.89 3.05 -8.25
CA ALA A 249 16.29 2.71 -8.30
C ALA A 249 16.73 2.32 -9.72
N LEU A 250 15.94 1.51 -10.42
CA LEU A 250 16.23 1.13 -11.82
C LEU A 250 16.21 2.33 -12.77
N SER A 251 15.29 3.29 -12.58
CA SER A 251 15.31 4.52 -13.38
C SER A 251 16.54 5.38 -13.09
N VAL A 252 16.97 5.47 -11.83
CA VAL A 252 18.22 6.14 -11.42
C VAL A 252 19.44 5.44 -12.02
N MET A 253 19.46 4.10 -12.06
CA MET A 253 20.53 3.32 -12.70
C MET A 253 20.63 3.61 -14.22
N GLU A 254 19.49 3.71 -14.90
CA GLU A 254 19.48 4.05 -16.34
C GLU A 254 20.00 5.48 -16.58
N GLU A 255 19.62 6.45 -15.75
CA GLU A 255 20.21 7.80 -15.82
C GLU A 255 21.72 7.82 -15.57
N CYS A 256 22.20 7.04 -14.58
CA CYS A 256 23.64 6.90 -14.36
C CYS A 256 24.35 6.40 -15.62
N LYS A 257 23.74 5.43 -16.31
CA LYS A 257 24.29 4.90 -17.57
C LYS A 257 24.31 5.95 -18.69
N GLU A 258 23.25 6.74 -18.83
CA GLU A 258 23.20 7.87 -19.79
C GLU A 258 24.26 8.93 -19.48
N LEU A 259 24.54 9.17 -18.20
CA LEU A 259 25.59 10.07 -17.72
C LEU A 259 27.01 9.44 -17.71
N HIS A 260 27.14 8.21 -18.21
CA HIS A 260 28.40 7.44 -18.20
C HIS A 260 29.03 7.24 -16.81
N LEU A 261 28.18 7.17 -15.76
CA LEU A 261 28.60 6.89 -14.39
C LEU A 261 28.64 5.38 -14.14
N ALA A 262 29.73 4.90 -13.57
CA ALA A 262 29.88 3.51 -13.20
C ALA A 262 29.20 3.21 -11.84
N ILE A 263 28.29 2.22 -11.82
CA ILE A 263 27.71 1.69 -10.60
C ILE A 263 28.39 0.36 -10.28
N PRO A 264 28.96 0.19 -9.09
CA PRO A 264 28.90 1.06 -7.90
C PRO A 264 30.09 2.03 -7.78
N ASP A 265 31.03 2.09 -8.73
CA ASP A 265 32.32 2.74 -8.57
C ASP A 265 32.26 4.28 -8.41
N ASP A 266 31.37 4.94 -9.16
CA ASP A 266 31.15 6.39 -9.07
C ASP A 266 30.01 6.72 -8.08
N VAL A 267 28.99 5.86 -8.02
CA VAL A 267 27.85 6.03 -7.14
C VAL A 267 27.24 4.68 -6.74
N SER A 268 27.05 4.48 -5.44
CA SER A 268 26.32 3.33 -4.88
C SER A 268 24.82 3.57 -4.94
N ILE A 269 24.03 2.53 -5.29
CA ILE A 269 22.57 2.64 -5.38
C ILE A 269 21.92 1.55 -4.51
N VAL A 270 20.92 1.95 -3.71
CA VAL A 270 20.10 1.06 -2.89
C VAL A 270 18.63 1.27 -3.22
N GLY A 271 17.90 0.19 -3.47
CA GLY A 271 16.46 0.18 -3.71
C GLY A 271 15.63 -0.17 -2.47
N PHE A 272 14.34 -0.36 -2.70
CA PHE A 272 13.37 -0.83 -1.72
C PHE A 272 12.33 -1.68 -2.45
N ASP A 273 11.92 -2.83 -1.95
CA ASP A 273 10.87 -3.79 -2.32
C ASP A 273 11.40 -5.21 -2.59
N ASP A 274 12.60 -5.36 -3.11
CA ASP A 274 13.20 -6.60 -3.64
C ASP A 274 12.31 -7.26 -4.70
N LEU A 275 11.98 -6.47 -5.73
CA LEU A 275 11.30 -6.99 -6.91
C LEU A 275 12.16 -8.01 -7.65
N PRO A 276 11.58 -8.99 -8.37
CA PRO A 276 12.36 -9.97 -9.12
C PRO A 276 13.41 -9.35 -10.05
N VAL A 277 13.07 -8.24 -10.70
CA VAL A 277 13.98 -7.52 -11.62
C VAL A 277 15.26 -7.03 -10.94
N SER A 278 15.24 -6.75 -9.64
CA SER A 278 16.40 -6.24 -8.88
C SER A 278 17.56 -7.24 -8.82
N ALA A 279 17.25 -8.54 -8.87
CA ALA A 279 18.27 -9.58 -8.91
C ALA A 279 18.93 -9.75 -10.30
N TYR A 280 18.23 -9.30 -11.36
CA TYR A 280 18.66 -9.44 -12.75
C TYR A 280 19.09 -8.13 -13.39
N SER A 281 19.03 -7.00 -12.67
CA SER A 281 19.59 -5.73 -13.14
C SER A 281 21.13 -5.82 -13.23
N GLU A 282 21.75 -4.94 -14.02
CA GLU A 282 23.21 -4.88 -14.19
C GLU A 282 23.70 -3.47 -13.85
N PRO A 283 24.43 -3.36 -12.71
CA PRO A 283 24.69 -4.36 -11.68
C PRO A 283 23.41 -4.80 -10.94
N SER A 284 23.41 -5.99 -10.31
CA SER A 284 22.27 -6.44 -9.50
C SER A 284 22.06 -5.52 -8.29
N LEU A 285 20.79 -5.14 -8.05
CA LEU A 285 20.42 -4.06 -7.13
C LEU A 285 20.41 -4.53 -5.66
N THR A 286 21.20 -3.86 -4.82
CA THR A 286 21.10 -3.90 -3.35
C THR A 286 19.79 -3.23 -2.93
N THR A 287 19.00 -3.87 -2.07
CA THR A 287 17.65 -3.40 -1.76
C THR A 287 17.16 -3.84 -0.39
N ILE A 288 16.03 -3.26 0.04
CA ILE A 288 15.27 -3.71 1.21
C ILE A 288 14.14 -4.62 0.73
N ARG A 289 14.12 -5.86 1.23
CA ARG A 289 13.06 -6.82 0.89
C ARG A 289 11.80 -6.57 1.71
N GLN A 290 10.69 -6.49 1.01
CA GLN A 290 9.36 -6.70 1.53
C GLN A 290 8.90 -8.11 1.15
N ASN A 291 8.64 -8.99 2.12
CA ASN A 291 8.09 -10.30 1.81
C ASN A 291 6.59 -10.18 1.51
N ARG A 292 6.26 -9.89 0.25
CA ARG A 292 4.90 -9.57 -0.20
C ARG A 292 3.90 -10.70 -0.01
N ILE A 293 4.33 -11.96 -0.17
CA ILE A 293 3.45 -13.12 0.11
C ILE A 293 3.08 -13.16 1.59
N GLU A 294 4.03 -12.99 2.48
CA GLU A 294 3.76 -12.99 3.93
C GLU A 294 2.97 -11.74 4.34
N LEU A 295 3.20 -10.58 3.71
CA LEU A 295 2.37 -9.38 3.91
C LEU A 295 0.91 -9.63 3.53
N GLY A 296 0.65 -10.27 2.39
CA GLY A 296 -0.70 -10.69 1.99
C GLY A 296 -1.36 -11.63 3.00
N LYS A 297 -0.60 -12.62 3.53
CA LYS A 297 -1.10 -13.52 4.58
C LYS A 297 -1.38 -12.75 5.88
N CYS A 298 -0.52 -11.83 6.28
CA CYS A 298 -0.72 -10.97 7.44
C CYS A 298 -1.96 -10.07 7.27
N ALA A 299 -2.22 -9.57 6.06
CA ALA A 299 -3.42 -8.80 5.79
C ALA A 299 -4.69 -9.61 6.01
N PHE A 300 -4.73 -10.88 5.54
CA PHE A 300 -5.84 -11.77 5.83
C PHE A 300 -5.99 -12.02 7.34
N LEU A 301 -4.93 -12.35 8.06
CA LEU A 301 -4.98 -12.62 9.50
C LEU A 301 -5.45 -11.40 10.30
N THR A 302 -5.02 -10.21 9.90
CA THR A 302 -5.47 -8.94 10.49
C THR A 302 -6.95 -8.73 10.22
N LEU A 303 -7.41 -8.95 8.99
CA LEU A 303 -8.83 -8.83 8.62
C LEU A 303 -9.70 -9.85 9.37
N ASP A 304 -9.29 -11.11 9.42
CA ASP A 304 -9.99 -12.17 10.14
C ASP A 304 -10.11 -11.83 11.63
N SER A 305 -9.05 -11.30 12.24
CA SER A 305 -9.08 -10.84 13.63
C SER A 305 -10.10 -9.70 13.84
N ILE A 306 -10.15 -8.71 12.92
CA ILE A 306 -11.13 -7.61 13.01
C ILE A 306 -12.56 -8.13 12.83
N ILE A 307 -12.79 -9.08 11.90
CA ILE A 307 -14.10 -9.77 11.72
C ILE A 307 -14.53 -10.44 13.01
N HIS A 308 -13.59 -11.00 13.78
CA HIS A 308 -13.85 -11.61 15.07
C HIS A 308 -13.76 -10.63 16.26
N HIS A 309 -13.92 -9.32 15.98
CA HIS A 309 -13.97 -8.23 16.98
C HIS A 309 -12.68 -8.01 17.78
N VAL A 310 -11.51 -8.41 17.25
CA VAL A 310 -10.21 -8.03 17.80
C VAL A 310 -9.75 -6.75 17.08
N PRO A 311 -9.73 -5.58 17.75
CA PRO A 311 -9.42 -4.30 17.10
C PRO A 311 -7.92 -4.14 16.88
N ILE A 312 -7.41 -4.63 15.75
CA ILE A 312 -6.00 -4.46 15.35
C ILE A 312 -5.88 -3.18 14.53
N SER A 313 -5.10 -2.22 15.02
CA SER A 313 -4.88 -0.96 14.30
C SER A 313 -3.75 -1.06 13.26
N ARG A 314 -2.66 -1.77 13.61
CA ARG A 314 -1.47 -1.88 12.75
C ARG A 314 -0.79 -3.21 12.92
N THR A 315 -0.41 -3.82 11.79
CA THR A 315 0.50 -4.97 11.72
C THR A 315 1.69 -4.59 10.84
N LEU A 316 2.87 -4.52 11.42
CA LEU A 316 4.11 -4.20 10.71
C LEU A 316 4.99 -5.43 10.62
N MET A 317 5.44 -5.76 9.42
CA MET A 317 6.43 -6.80 9.20
C MET A 317 7.85 -6.22 9.21
N ARG A 318 8.81 -7.03 9.63
CA ARG A 318 10.23 -6.70 9.61
C ARG A 318 10.75 -6.54 8.20
N ALA A 319 11.60 -5.53 8.00
CA ALA A 319 12.38 -5.36 6.79
C ALA A 319 13.60 -6.29 6.76
N GLN A 320 14.04 -6.67 5.56
CA GLN A 320 15.26 -7.46 5.36
C GLN A 320 16.19 -6.74 4.39
N PHE A 321 17.44 -6.55 4.77
CA PHE A 321 18.45 -5.98 3.88
C PHE A 321 19.05 -7.06 2.97
N ILE A 322 19.09 -6.78 1.66
CA ILE A 322 19.62 -7.68 0.63
C ILE A 322 20.78 -6.99 -0.09
N ALA A 323 22.01 -7.33 0.30
CA ALA A 323 23.21 -6.84 -0.37
C ALA A 323 23.42 -7.53 -1.72
N ARG A 324 23.71 -6.72 -2.76
CA ARG A 324 24.07 -7.17 -4.11
C ARG A 324 25.22 -6.33 -4.67
N ALA A 325 25.33 -6.20 -6.00
CA ALA A 325 26.47 -5.61 -6.66
C ALA A 325 26.40 -4.08 -6.88
N SER A 326 25.28 -3.42 -6.59
CA SER A 326 25.08 -1.99 -6.84
C SER A 326 25.69 -1.06 -5.78
N THR A 327 26.44 -1.59 -4.83
CA THR A 327 27.07 -0.82 -3.75
C THR A 327 28.50 -1.26 -3.51
N CYS A 328 29.39 -0.30 -3.17
CA CYS A 328 30.77 -0.58 -2.76
C CYS A 328 31.20 0.39 -1.64
N PRO A 329 32.34 0.13 -0.97
CA PRO A 329 32.91 1.10 -0.03
C PRO A 329 33.17 2.44 -0.72
N CYS A 330 32.81 3.52 -0.04
CA CYS A 330 33.04 4.88 -0.55
C CYS A 330 34.53 5.09 -0.81
N ARG A 331 34.90 5.34 -2.06
CA ARG A 331 36.26 5.77 -2.39
C ARG A 331 36.42 7.18 -1.80
N LYS A 332 37.32 7.34 -0.82
CA LYS A 332 37.70 8.66 -0.34
C LYS A 332 38.14 9.46 -1.57
N THR A 333 37.43 10.50 -1.91
CA THR A 333 37.94 11.51 -2.85
C THR A 333 39.22 12.02 -2.23
N THR A 334 40.37 11.56 -2.74
CA THR A 334 41.65 12.18 -2.45
C THR A 334 41.49 13.60 -2.99
N SER A 335 41.24 14.57 -2.11
CA SER A 335 41.35 16.00 -2.45
C SER A 335 42.73 16.22 -2.96
N LEU A 336 42.84 16.41 -4.29
CA LEU A 336 44.02 16.98 -4.95
C LEU A 336 44.22 18.41 -4.54
#